data_b7fe6326e903ac77fa75de4688ccf8d8
#
_entry.id   b7fe6326e903ac77fa75de4688ccf8d8
#
_cell.length_a   1.000
_cell.length_b   1.000
_cell.length_c   1.000
_cell.angle_alpha   90.00
_cell.angle_beta   90.00
_cell.angle_gamma   90.00
#
_symmetry.space_group_name_H-M   'P 1'
#
loop_
_entity.id
_entity.type
_entity.pdbx_description
1 polymer ?
#
loop_
_entity_poly.entity_id
_entity_poly.type
_entity_poly.pdbx_seq_one_letter_code
_entity_poly.pdbx_strand_id
1 'polypeptide(L)'
;KLDFKYETEIFNAGFGQGITTTPIQNIQALTSLTNKGVMLKPYIVSKIVDPNTNETIYEGKRTEVNKVASEETVNKMKDLMWETVNGHGNTGAGYKLEGYDLIGKTGTAQIADENGSGYLSGSSDIISSFAGVYPKEDSKVIIYASVKRPAEGKQKVIWDAIKEIVVNISKYYGTSPTDEVVSKLTTYKLPSYKNKNINTVREDLTKKGMQIVTIGNGD
;
A
#
# COMPACT_ATOMS: atom_id res chain seq x y z
N LYS A 1 9.91 12.88 -18.61
CA LYS A 1 9.41 14.27 -18.75
C LYS A 1 8.03 14.17 -19.36
N LEU A 2 6.98 14.62 -18.66
CA LEU A 2 5.64 14.75 -19.24
C LEU A 2 5.70 15.95 -20.19
N ASP A 3 5.45 15.71 -21.47
CA ASP A 3 5.49 16.74 -22.51
C ASP A 3 4.05 17.04 -22.93
N PHE A 4 3.38 17.85 -22.12
CA PHE A 4 2.02 18.27 -22.40
C PHE A 4 2.02 19.22 -23.59
N LYS A 5 1.22 18.89 -24.63
CA LYS A 5 1.05 19.71 -25.83
C LYS A 5 -0.09 20.71 -25.71
N TYR A 6 -1.08 20.39 -24.90
CA TYR A 6 -2.30 21.19 -24.73
C TYR A 6 -2.56 21.46 -23.24
N GLU A 7 -3.12 22.64 -22.95
CA GLU A 7 -3.51 23.02 -21.59
C GLU A 7 -4.49 22.02 -20.96
N THR A 8 -5.39 21.46 -21.78
CA THR A 8 -6.36 20.45 -21.32
C THR A 8 -5.70 19.18 -20.75
N GLU A 9 -4.50 18.82 -21.23
CA GLU A 9 -3.73 17.67 -20.70
C GLU A 9 -3.22 17.96 -19.30
N ILE A 10 -2.83 19.21 -19.03
CA ILE A 10 -2.42 19.66 -17.69
C ILE A 10 -3.58 19.59 -16.71
N PHE A 11 -4.76 20.09 -17.12
CA PHE A 11 -5.96 20.02 -16.30
C PHE A 11 -6.38 18.57 -16.03
N ASN A 12 -6.36 17.71 -17.05
CA ASN A 12 -6.67 16.28 -16.90
C ASN A 12 -5.68 15.57 -15.95
N ALA A 13 -4.39 15.86 -16.08
CA ALA A 13 -3.36 15.32 -15.21
C ALA A 13 -3.57 15.75 -13.74
N GLY A 14 -4.09 16.95 -13.50
CA GLY A 14 -4.39 17.48 -12.17
C GLY A 14 -5.37 16.63 -11.36
N PHE A 15 -6.30 15.93 -12.02
CA PHE A 15 -7.21 14.98 -11.36
C PHE A 15 -6.90 13.50 -11.70
N GLY A 16 -5.74 13.24 -12.32
CA GLY A 16 -5.22 11.89 -12.53
C GLY A 16 -5.68 11.20 -13.83
N GLN A 17 -6.14 11.96 -14.82
CA GLN A 17 -6.48 11.46 -16.16
C GLN A 17 -5.43 11.86 -17.19
N GLY A 18 -5.35 11.11 -18.30
CA GLY A 18 -4.44 11.41 -19.40
C GLY A 18 -2.95 11.14 -19.13
N ILE A 19 -2.62 10.57 -17.99
CA ILE A 19 -1.25 10.13 -17.66
C ILE A 19 -1.23 8.68 -17.25
N THR A 20 -0.18 7.97 -17.66
CA THR A 20 0.05 6.56 -17.27
C THR A 20 1.21 6.49 -16.31
N THR A 21 0.98 5.85 -15.19
CA THR A 21 2.00 5.62 -14.15
C THR A 21 2.02 4.16 -13.73
N THR A 22 3.19 3.67 -13.32
CA THR A 22 3.30 2.35 -12.70
C THR A 22 3.05 2.45 -11.19
N PRO A 23 2.62 1.38 -10.51
CA PRO A 23 2.48 1.37 -9.05
C PRO A 23 3.73 1.84 -8.31
N ILE A 24 4.91 1.46 -8.77
CA ILE A 24 6.17 1.86 -8.12
C ILE A 24 6.47 3.35 -8.29
N GLN A 25 6.06 3.99 -9.39
CA GLN A 25 6.17 5.43 -9.57
C GLN A 25 5.23 6.17 -8.60
N ASN A 26 4.02 5.66 -8.39
CA ASN A 26 3.09 6.21 -7.41
C ASN A 26 3.65 6.07 -5.98
N ILE A 27 4.19 4.90 -5.63
CA ILE A 27 4.86 4.69 -4.34
C ILE A 27 6.04 5.67 -4.20
N GLN A 28 6.86 5.85 -5.24
CA GLN A 28 7.97 6.81 -5.23
C GLN A 28 7.48 8.22 -4.94
N ALA A 29 6.44 8.69 -5.61
CA ALA A 29 5.86 10.01 -5.35
C ALA A 29 5.36 10.15 -3.90
N LEU A 30 4.70 9.13 -3.37
CA LEU A 30 4.19 9.10 -2.00
C LEU A 30 5.31 9.12 -0.93
N THR A 31 6.55 8.71 -1.28
CA THR A 31 7.66 8.83 -0.33
C THR A 31 7.91 10.28 0.10
N SER A 32 7.53 11.26 -0.70
CA SER A 32 7.62 12.68 -0.32
C SER A 32 6.73 13.02 0.87
N LEU A 33 5.59 12.35 1.02
CA LEU A 33 4.68 12.54 2.17
C LEU A 33 5.26 11.96 3.46
N THR A 34 6.04 10.88 3.36
CA THR A 34 6.66 10.22 4.52
C THR A 34 8.05 10.76 4.84
N ASN A 35 8.59 11.65 4.01
CA ASN A 35 9.95 12.18 4.11
C ASN A 35 10.00 13.71 3.92
N LYS A 36 9.11 14.45 4.57
CA LYS A 36 9.12 15.93 4.66
C LYS A 36 9.24 16.66 3.32
N GLY A 37 8.64 16.10 2.29
CA GLY A 37 8.63 16.64 0.93
C GLY A 37 9.82 16.22 0.05
N VAL A 38 10.72 15.38 0.55
CA VAL A 38 11.83 14.83 -0.22
C VAL A 38 11.46 13.45 -0.77
N MET A 39 11.47 13.31 -2.09
CA MET A 39 11.17 12.07 -2.77
C MET A 39 12.35 11.11 -2.69
N LEU A 40 12.09 9.82 -2.41
CA LEU A 40 13.08 8.76 -2.32
C LEU A 40 13.06 7.87 -3.56
N LYS A 41 14.20 7.25 -3.88
CA LYS A 41 14.30 6.21 -4.92
C LYS A 41 13.96 4.85 -4.30
N PRO A 42 12.89 4.17 -4.73
CA PRO A 42 12.58 2.83 -4.25
C PRO A 42 13.64 1.81 -4.67
N TYR A 43 13.87 0.81 -3.84
CA TYR A 43 14.67 -0.37 -4.15
C TYR A 43 14.10 -1.59 -3.44
N ILE A 44 14.27 -2.77 -4.04
CA ILE A 44 13.74 -4.06 -3.52
C ILE A 44 14.85 -5.04 -3.13
N VAL A 45 16.08 -4.80 -3.60
CA VAL A 45 17.23 -5.62 -3.26
C VAL A 45 18.00 -4.91 -2.15
N SER A 46 18.01 -5.48 -0.96
CA SER A 46 18.74 -4.92 0.18
C SER A 46 20.24 -5.21 0.09
N LYS A 47 20.63 -6.41 -0.35
CA LYS A 47 22.02 -6.84 -0.41
C LYS A 47 22.22 -7.96 -1.42
N ILE A 48 23.35 -7.96 -2.13
CA ILE A 48 23.84 -9.09 -2.93
C ILE A 48 25.23 -9.44 -2.39
N VAL A 49 25.44 -10.71 -2.09
CA VAL A 49 26.69 -11.24 -1.55
C VAL A 49 27.19 -12.35 -2.48
N ASP A 50 28.48 -12.37 -2.76
CA ASP A 50 29.13 -13.48 -3.45
C ASP A 50 29.16 -14.71 -2.51
N PRO A 51 28.60 -15.84 -2.92
CA PRO A 51 28.51 -17.03 -2.06
C PRO A 51 29.86 -17.69 -1.80
N ASN A 52 30.90 -17.42 -2.63
CA ASN A 52 32.22 -18.05 -2.51
C ASN A 52 33.17 -17.23 -1.65
N THR A 53 33.12 -15.88 -1.81
CA THR A 53 34.03 -14.97 -1.10
C THR A 53 33.38 -14.31 0.11
N ASN A 54 32.05 -14.38 0.23
CA ASN A 54 31.24 -13.66 1.21
C ASN A 54 31.37 -12.13 1.12
N GLU A 55 31.86 -11.64 0.00
CA GLU A 55 31.97 -10.21 -0.26
C GLU A 55 30.62 -9.61 -0.68
N THR A 56 30.36 -8.39 -0.23
CA THR A 56 29.16 -7.64 -0.62
C THR A 56 29.36 -7.01 -1.99
N ILE A 57 28.66 -7.54 -3.01
CA ILE A 57 28.67 -7.01 -4.39
C ILE A 57 27.81 -5.77 -4.51
N TYR A 58 26.66 -5.75 -3.80
CA TYR A 58 25.71 -4.65 -3.83
C TYR A 58 25.04 -4.49 -2.47
N GLU A 59 24.80 -3.25 -2.08
CA GLU A 59 24.00 -2.91 -0.91
C GLU A 59 23.04 -1.77 -1.27
N GLY A 60 21.75 -2.03 -1.07
CA GLY A 60 20.68 -1.05 -1.27
C GLY A 60 20.80 0.08 -0.26
N LYS A 61 20.76 1.31 -0.73
CA LYS A 61 20.88 2.50 0.12
C LYS A 61 19.70 3.43 -0.07
N ARG A 62 19.23 4.00 1.05
CA ARG A 62 18.27 5.10 1.00
C ARG A 62 18.85 6.24 0.16
N THR A 63 18.18 6.57 -0.93
CA THR A 63 18.63 7.59 -1.88
C THR A 63 17.56 8.66 -2.02
N GLU A 64 17.91 9.90 -1.74
CA GLU A 64 17.05 11.07 -1.99
C GLU A 64 17.16 11.49 -3.45
N VAL A 65 16.02 11.83 -4.05
CA VAL A 65 15.94 12.25 -5.45
C VAL A 65 15.83 13.76 -5.51
N ASN A 66 14.68 14.30 -5.10
CA ASN A 66 14.40 15.75 -5.12
C ASN A 66 13.47 16.13 -3.97
N LYS A 67 13.59 17.38 -3.50
CA LYS A 67 12.57 18.00 -2.67
C LYS A 67 11.47 18.56 -3.57
N VAL A 68 10.26 17.97 -3.48
CA VAL A 68 9.12 18.30 -4.35
C VAL A 68 8.07 19.17 -3.66
N ALA A 69 8.13 19.27 -2.33
CA ALA A 69 7.20 20.07 -1.54
C ALA A 69 7.85 20.59 -0.25
N SER A 70 7.28 21.62 0.35
CA SER A 70 7.63 22.02 1.71
C SER A 70 7.01 21.07 2.74
N GLU A 71 7.57 21.01 3.94
CA GLU A 71 6.98 20.22 5.05
C GLU A 71 5.56 20.71 5.40
N GLU A 72 5.32 22.01 5.34
CA GLU A 72 3.98 22.59 5.52
C GLU A 72 2.98 22.07 4.48
N THR A 73 3.37 22.01 3.21
CA THR A 73 2.53 21.47 2.13
C THR A 73 2.25 20.00 2.34
N VAL A 74 3.25 19.22 2.78
CA VAL A 74 3.11 17.80 3.11
C VAL A 74 2.09 17.60 4.22
N ASN A 75 2.18 18.38 5.30
CA ASN A 75 1.24 18.27 6.42
C ASN A 75 -0.19 18.60 5.99
N LYS A 76 -0.39 19.66 5.23
CA LYS A 76 -1.71 19.99 4.65
C LYS A 76 -2.24 18.85 3.75
N MET A 77 -1.38 18.24 2.95
CA MET A 77 -1.78 17.09 2.12
C MET A 77 -2.18 15.88 2.97
N LYS A 78 -1.43 15.58 4.02
CA LYS A 78 -1.78 14.51 4.97
C LYS A 78 -3.14 14.78 5.64
N ASP A 79 -3.44 16.01 6.00
CA ASP A 79 -4.73 16.39 6.56
C ASP A 79 -5.88 16.15 5.57
N LEU A 80 -5.72 16.54 4.30
CA LEU A 80 -6.70 16.27 3.25
C LEU A 80 -6.88 14.76 2.98
N MET A 81 -5.80 13.99 3.03
CA MET A 81 -5.84 12.53 2.88
C MET A 81 -6.50 11.88 4.11
N TRP A 82 -6.34 12.45 5.29
CA TRP A 82 -7.04 12.01 6.50
C TRP A 82 -8.54 12.23 6.37
N GLU A 83 -8.97 13.41 5.95
CA GLU A 83 -10.38 13.72 5.69
C GLU A 83 -10.97 12.76 4.65
N THR A 84 -10.21 12.39 3.62
CA THR A 84 -10.69 11.46 2.59
C THR A 84 -11.10 10.11 3.17
N VAL A 85 -10.35 9.58 4.13
CA VAL A 85 -10.58 8.26 4.74
C VAL A 85 -11.48 8.34 5.96
N ASN A 86 -11.28 9.33 6.84
CA ASN A 86 -11.88 9.39 8.17
C ASN A 86 -13.03 10.38 8.29
N GLY A 87 -13.15 11.34 7.35
CA GLY A 87 -14.23 12.29 7.30
C GLY A 87 -15.57 11.66 6.93
N HIS A 88 -16.66 12.39 7.16
CA HIS A 88 -18.01 11.91 6.90
C HIS A 88 -18.37 11.90 5.42
N GLY A 89 -18.86 10.74 4.91
CA GLY A 89 -19.40 10.62 3.55
C GLY A 89 -18.38 10.73 2.43
N ASN A 90 -17.10 10.66 2.74
CA ASN A 90 -16.01 10.79 1.78
C ASN A 90 -15.75 9.51 1.01
N THR A 91 -15.10 9.65 -0.15
CA THR A 91 -14.85 8.54 -1.09
C THR A 91 -13.98 7.42 -0.52
N GLY A 92 -13.18 7.72 0.50
CA GLY A 92 -12.32 6.78 1.20
C GLY A 92 -12.92 6.16 2.46
N ALA A 93 -14.17 6.46 2.81
CA ALA A 93 -14.80 5.98 4.05
C ALA A 93 -14.80 4.43 4.19
N GLY A 94 -14.80 3.72 3.06
CA GLY A 94 -14.69 2.26 3.05
C GLY A 94 -13.36 1.73 3.60
N TYR A 95 -12.31 2.55 3.63
CA TYR A 95 -10.99 2.21 4.18
C TYR A 95 -10.84 2.58 5.65
N LYS A 96 -11.79 3.33 6.22
CA LYS A 96 -11.74 3.72 7.63
C LYS A 96 -11.63 2.48 8.53
N LEU A 97 -10.72 2.56 9.47
CA LEU A 97 -10.49 1.58 10.49
C LEU A 97 -10.41 2.28 11.83
N GLU A 98 -11.36 2.01 12.73
CA GLU A 98 -11.49 2.71 13.99
C GLU A 98 -10.24 2.57 14.84
N GLY A 99 -9.74 3.68 15.36
CA GLY A 99 -8.51 3.74 16.15
C GLY A 99 -7.20 3.73 15.35
N TYR A 100 -7.25 3.66 14.01
CA TYR A 100 -6.07 3.69 13.15
C TYR A 100 -6.00 4.96 12.33
N ASP A 101 -4.87 5.63 12.35
CA ASP A 101 -4.62 6.84 11.56
C ASP A 101 -4.18 6.53 10.13
N LEU A 102 -4.96 5.68 9.43
CA LEU A 102 -4.76 5.46 8.00
C LEU A 102 -5.22 6.70 7.25
N ILE A 103 -4.35 7.24 6.41
CA ILE A 103 -4.67 8.31 5.47
C ILE A 103 -4.52 7.82 4.04
N GLY A 104 -5.28 8.39 3.12
CA GLY A 104 -5.17 7.94 1.73
C GLY A 104 -6.05 8.69 0.75
N LYS A 105 -5.88 8.32 -0.53
CA LYS A 105 -6.66 8.83 -1.65
C LYS A 105 -7.11 7.67 -2.53
N THR A 106 -8.38 7.67 -2.84
CA THR A 106 -8.98 6.76 -3.82
C THR A 106 -8.72 7.24 -5.23
N GLY A 107 -8.61 6.32 -6.17
CA GLY A 107 -8.55 6.60 -7.60
C GLY A 107 -9.53 5.71 -8.36
N THR A 108 -10.18 6.29 -9.35
CA THR A 108 -10.99 5.56 -10.33
C THR A 108 -10.63 6.11 -11.70
N ALA A 109 -9.90 5.32 -12.48
CA ALA A 109 -9.47 5.69 -13.81
C ALA A 109 -10.18 4.84 -14.87
N GLN A 110 -10.63 5.46 -15.95
CA GLN A 110 -11.15 4.73 -17.10
C GLN A 110 -10.00 4.01 -17.83
N ILE A 111 -10.30 2.86 -18.42
CA ILE A 111 -9.32 2.11 -19.22
C ILE A 111 -9.32 2.67 -20.63
N ALA A 112 -8.13 3.01 -21.15
CA ALA A 112 -7.98 3.44 -22.52
C ALA A 112 -8.42 2.34 -23.50
N ASP A 113 -9.07 2.74 -24.59
CA ASP A 113 -9.41 1.83 -25.67
C ASP A 113 -8.16 1.59 -26.54
N GLU A 114 -7.68 0.35 -26.55
CA GLU A 114 -6.49 -0.04 -27.33
C GLU A 114 -6.77 -0.07 -28.85
N ASN A 115 -8.04 -0.16 -29.25
CA ASN A 115 -8.48 -0.27 -30.63
C ASN A 115 -9.12 1.02 -31.17
N GLY A 116 -9.22 2.05 -30.35
CA GLY A 116 -9.90 3.31 -30.68
C GLY A 116 -9.25 4.54 -30.07
N SER A 117 -9.92 5.68 -30.20
CA SER A 117 -9.55 6.91 -29.48
C SER A 117 -10.43 7.07 -28.26
N GLY A 118 -9.82 7.33 -27.08
CA GLY A 118 -10.54 7.60 -25.86
C GLY A 118 -10.52 6.45 -24.86
N TYR A 119 -11.64 6.24 -24.17
CA TYR A 119 -11.77 5.28 -23.06
C TYR A 119 -12.90 4.29 -23.33
N LEU A 120 -12.74 3.09 -22.79
CA LEU A 120 -13.83 2.11 -22.75
C LEU A 120 -14.99 2.62 -21.89
N SER A 121 -16.23 2.24 -22.26
CA SER A 121 -17.47 2.78 -21.68
C SER A 121 -18.25 1.80 -20.79
N GLY A 122 -17.75 0.57 -20.60
CA GLY A 122 -18.39 -0.40 -19.70
C GLY A 122 -18.28 0.02 -18.24
N SER A 123 -19.29 -0.27 -17.42
CA SER A 123 -19.33 0.07 -15.99
C SER A 123 -18.16 -0.53 -15.20
N SER A 124 -17.63 -1.66 -15.66
CA SER A 124 -16.45 -2.32 -15.09
C SER A 124 -15.13 -1.96 -15.79
N ASP A 125 -15.15 -1.14 -16.85
CA ASP A 125 -13.94 -0.76 -17.59
C ASP A 125 -13.17 0.36 -16.89
N ILE A 126 -12.86 0.13 -15.64
CA ILE A 126 -12.13 1.05 -14.76
C ILE A 126 -10.97 0.35 -14.08
N ILE A 127 -10.02 1.15 -13.64
CA ILE A 127 -9.01 0.77 -12.64
C ILE A 127 -9.38 1.50 -11.34
N SER A 128 -9.77 0.74 -10.33
CA SER A 128 -9.97 1.27 -8.98
C SER A 128 -8.68 1.13 -8.20
N SER A 129 -8.27 2.18 -7.50
CA SER A 129 -7.02 2.19 -6.75
C SER A 129 -7.16 2.92 -5.41
N PHE A 130 -6.22 2.62 -4.53
CA PHE A 130 -6.02 3.31 -3.27
C PHE A 130 -4.53 3.53 -3.04
N ALA A 131 -4.18 4.76 -2.68
CA ALA A 131 -2.85 5.19 -2.29
C ALA A 131 -2.91 5.69 -0.86
N GLY A 132 -2.27 4.99 0.07
CA GLY A 132 -2.35 5.28 1.50
C GLY A 132 -1.00 5.36 2.19
N VAL A 133 -1.01 6.01 3.34
CA VAL A 133 0.13 6.13 4.25
C VAL A 133 -0.34 5.81 5.66
N TYR A 134 0.46 5.06 6.41
CA TYR A 134 0.15 4.68 7.79
C TYR A 134 1.40 4.64 8.69
N PRO A 135 1.32 5.08 9.94
CA PRO A 135 0.32 6.02 10.47
C PRO A 135 0.43 7.40 9.79
N LYS A 136 -0.56 8.28 10.01
CA LYS A 136 -0.51 9.68 9.54
C LYS A 136 0.76 10.38 10.04
N GLU A 137 0.94 10.36 11.37
CA GLU A 137 2.15 10.88 12.00
C GLU A 137 3.23 9.80 12.06
N ASP A 138 4.49 10.20 11.97
CA ASP A 138 5.64 9.28 11.95
C ASP A 138 5.44 8.08 11.00
N SER A 139 5.03 8.38 9.77
CA SER A 139 4.62 7.43 8.75
C SER A 139 5.65 6.31 8.52
N LYS A 140 5.24 5.06 8.68
CA LYS A 140 6.09 3.87 8.55
C LYS A 140 5.92 3.16 7.22
N VAL A 141 4.72 3.23 6.64
CA VAL A 141 4.36 2.42 5.48
C VAL A 141 3.59 3.24 4.46
N ILE A 142 3.92 3.01 3.20
CA ILE A 142 3.15 3.45 2.05
C ILE A 142 2.46 2.22 1.47
N ILE A 143 1.16 2.32 1.21
CA ILE A 143 0.35 1.24 0.67
C ILE A 143 -0.24 1.72 -0.65
N TYR A 144 -0.04 0.94 -1.72
CA TYR A 144 -0.69 1.16 -3.00
C TYR A 144 -1.35 -0.13 -3.46
N ALA A 145 -2.63 -0.07 -3.72
CA ALA A 145 -3.38 -1.18 -4.27
C ALA A 145 -4.21 -0.73 -5.47
N SER A 146 -4.33 -1.59 -6.47
CA SER A 146 -5.20 -1.35 -7.60
C SER A 146 -5.82 -2.64 -8.11
N VAL A 147 -7.04 -2.52 -8.65
CA VAL A 147 -7.74 -3.61 -9.33
C VAL A 147 -8.25 -3.10 -10.67
N LYS A 148 -7.90 -3.80 -11.74
CA LYS A 148 -8.38 -3.55 -13.09
C LYS A 148 -9.66 -4.36 -13.32
N ARG A 149 -10.71 -3.71 -13.83
CA ARG A 149 -12.01 -4.31 -14.10
C ARG A 149 -12.60 -5.01 -12.87
N PRO A 150 -12.79 -4.30 -11.75
CA PRO A 150 -13.47 -4.89 -10.60
C PRO A 150 -14.87 -5.33 -11.01
N ALA A 151 -15.32 -6.48 -10.52
CA ALA A 151 -16.71 -6.87 -10.69
C ALA A 151 -17.59 -5.82 -9.99
N GLU A 152 -18.76 -5.55 -10.57
CA GLU A 152 -19.67 -4.50 -10.10
C GLU A 152 -19.98 -4.62 -8.60
N GLY A 153 -19.87 -3.50 -7.88
CA GLY A 153 -20.07 -3.44 -6.42
C GLY A 153 -18.94 -4.04 -5.57
N LYS A 154 -17.86 -4.56 -6.14
CA LYS A 154 -16.81 -5.28 -5.40
C LYS A 154 -15.52 -4.48 -5.11
N GLN A 155 -15.59 -3.16 -5.07
CA GLN A 155 -14.49 -2.32 -4.54
C GLN A 155 -14.14 -2.68 -3.08
N LYS A 156 -15.09 -3.28 -2.37
CA LYS A 156 -14.92 -3.77 -0.99
C LYS A 156 -13.73 -4.72 -0.82
N VAL A 157 -13.36 -5.48 -1.85
CA VAL A 157 -12.18 -6.39 -1.80
C VAL A 157 -10.90 -5.62 -1.49
N ILE A 158 -10.70 -4.43 -2.09
CA ILE A 158 -9.54 -3.58 -1.78
C ILE A 158 -9.64 -3.05 -0.36
N TRP A 159 -10.84 -2.65 0.09
CA TRP A 159 -11.02 -2.11 1.45
C TRP A 159 -10.62 -3.13 2.52
N ASP A 160 -11.13 -4.34 2.41
CA ASP A 160 -10.88 -5.40 3.38
C ASP A 160 -9.39 -5.79 3.38
N ALA A 161 -8.78 -5.93 2.20
CA ALA A 161 -7.35 -6.22 2.08
C ALA A 161 -6.46 -5.13 2.70
N ILE A 162 -6.74 -3.87 2.44
CA ILE A 162 -5.98 -2.75 3.04
C ILE A 162 -6.13 -2.71 4.55
N LYS A 163 -7.36 -2.93 5.06
CA LYS A 163 -7.60 -2.96 6.52
C LYS A 163 -6.83 -4.09 7.19
N GLU A 164 -6.83 -5.27 6.61
CA GLU A 164 -6.07 -6.41 7.14
C GLU A 164 -4.56 -6.13 7.14
N ILE A 165 -4.03 -5.55 6.05
CA ILE A 165 -2.63 -5.14 5.96
C ILE A 165 -2.29 -4.13 7.05
N VAL A 166 -3.11 -3.08 7.25
CA VAL A 166 -2.87 -2.04 8.26
C VAL A 166 -2.86 -2.63 9.65
N VAL A 167 -3.83 -3.51 9.99
CA VAL A 167 -3.86 -4.19 11.29
C VAL A 167 -2.60 -5.03 11.53
N ASN A 168 -2.14 -5.77 10.53
CA ASN A 168 -0.95 -6.61 10.66
C ASN A 168 0.34 -5.78 10.77
N ILE A 169 0.46 -4.74 9.97
CA ILE A 169 1.59 -3.80 10.01
C ILE A 169 1.65 -3.05 11.33
N SER A 170 0.50 -2.61 11.86
CA SER A 170 0.45 -1.90 13.14
C SER A 170 0.99 -2.72 14.30
N LYS A 171 0.71 -4.02 14.31
CA LYS A 171 1.28 -4.95 15.29
C LYS A 171 2.80 -5.05 15.16
N TYR A 172 3.29 -5.14 13.92
CA TYR A 172 4.73 -5.24 13.64
C TYR A 172 5.50 -3.99 14.09
N TYR A 173 4.94 -2.81 13.88
CA TYR A 173 5.57 -1.54 14.25
C TYR A 173 5.19 -1.03 15.65
N GLY A 174 4.32 -1.74 16.39
CA GLY A 174 3.84 -1.30 17.70
C GLY A 174 3.01 -0.03 17.65
N THR A 175 2.31 0.21 16.53
CA THR A 175 1.46 1.38 16.29
C THR A 175 -0.03 1.04 16.35
N SER A 176 -0.37 -0.12 16.91
CA SER A 176 -1.77 -0.51 17.14
C SER A 176 -2.44 0.45 18.13
N PRO A 177 -3.74 0.73 17.95
CA PRO A 177 -4.50 1.49 18.93
C PRO A 177 -4.40 0.84 20.30
N THR A 178 -4.33 1.65 21.36
CA THR A 178 -4.22 1.18 22.74
C THR A 178 -5.48 0.41 23.19
N ASP A 179 -5.24 -0.69 23.84
CA ASP A 179 -6.03 -1.53 24.74
C ASP A 179 -7.52 -1.84 24.48
N GLU A 180 -8.37 -0.96 24.03
CA GLU A 180 -9.80 -1.29 23.80
C GLU A 180 -10.06 -2.13 22.53
N VAL A 181 -9.21 -2.01 21.52
CA VAL A 181 -9.35 -2.79 20.26
C VAL A 181 -8.53 -4.08 20.34
N VAL A 182 -7.46 -4.10 21.13
CA VAL A 182 -6.58 -5.28 21.33
C VAL A 182 -7.28 -6.39 22.12
N SER A 183 -8.30 -6.08 22.90
CA SER A 183 -9.07 -7.07 23.69
C SER A 183 -9.78 -8.15 22.84
N LYS A 184 -9.90 -7.94 21.54
CA LYS A 184 -10.44 -8.94 20.58
C LYS A 184 -9.40 -9.77 19.87
N LEU A 185 -8.10 -9.53 20.11
CA LEU A 185 -7.04 -10.31 19.48
C LEU A 185 -6.82 -11.60 20.27
N THR A 186 -7.13 -12.71 19.63
CA THR A 186 -6.80 -14.02 20.21
C THR A 186 -5.30 -14.23 20.08
N THR A 187 -4.60 -14.21 21.22
CA THR A 187 -3.18 -14.57 21.28
C THR A 187 -3.02 -16.07 21.49
N TYR A 188 -2.18 -16.71 20.69
CA TYR A 188 -1.86 -18.13 20.84
C TYR A 188 -0.42 -18.29 21.31
N LYS A 189 -0.23 -19.04 22.39
CA LYS A 189 1.11 -19.53 22.76
C LYS A 189 1.40 -20.74 21.84
N LEU A 190 2.31 -20.58 20.92
CA LEU A 190 2.70 -21.66 20.03
C LEU A 190 3.54 -22.69 20.78
N PRO A 191 3.18 -23.98 20.73
CA PRO A 191 4.04 -25.05 21.25
C PRO A 191 5.26 -25.24 20.33
N SER A 192 6.25 -25.99 20.80
CA SER A 192 7.35 -26.40 19.93
C SER A 192 6.84 -27.42 18.89
N TYR A 193 7.03 -27.10 17.62
CA TYR A 193 6.72 -27.99 16.49
C TYR A 193 7.95 -28.74 15.96
N LYS A 194 9.10 -28.64 16.65
CA LYS A 194 10.31 -29.36 16.26
C LYS A 194 10.02 -30.87 16.19
N ASN A 195 10.43 -31.51 15.10
CA ASN A 195 10.22 -32.95 14.82
C ASN A 195 8.74 -33.36 14.71
N LYS A 196 7.84 -32.44 14.38
CA LYS A 196 6.42 -32.77 14.10
C LYS A 196 6.18 -32.85 12.60
N ASN A 197 5.26 -33.73 12.20
CA ASN A 197 4.85 -33.82 10.81
C ASN A 197 4.25 -32.49 10.33
N ILE A 198 4.70 -32.01 9.17
CA ILE A 198 4.32 -30.71 8.62
C ILE A 198 2.80 -30.58 8.39
N ASN A 199 2.11 -31.65 8.01
CA ASN A 199 0.67 -31.62 7.80
C ASN A 199 -0.07 -31.40 9.11
N THR A 200 0.36 -32.07 10.19
CA THR A 200 -0.23 -31.88 11.53
C THR A 200 0.00 -30.45 12.03
N VAL A 201 1.20 -29.88 11.79
CA VAL A 201 1.52 -28.50 12.15
C VAL A 201 0.63 -27.52 11.33
N ARG A 202 0.48 -27.79 10.04
CA ARG A 202 -0.36 -26.98 9.15
C ARG A 202 -1.81 -26.95 9.61
N GLU A 203 -2.37 -28.12 9.94
CA GLU A 203 -3.75 -28.22 10.44
C GLU A 203 -3.95 -27.44 11.75
N ASP A 204 -3.04 -27.61 12.71
CA ASP A 204 -3.14 -26.92 14.00
C ASP A 204 -3.04 -25.39 13.85
N LEU A 205 -2.11 -24.91 13.04
CA LEU A 205 -1.93 -23.48 12.82
C LEU A 205 -3.07 -22.88 11.98
N THR A 206 -3.58 -23.61 10.98
CA THR A 206 -4.74 -23.15 10.18
C THR A 206 -5.99 -23.05 11.06
N LYS A 207 -6.25 -24.00 11.97
CA LYS A 207 -7.34 -23.90 12.95
C LYS A 207 -7.23 -22.68 13.85
N LYS A 208 -6.02 -22.14 14.05
CA LYS A 208 -5.74 -20.92 14.80
C LYS A 208 -5.75 -19.65 13.92
N GLY A 209 -6.18 -19.77 12.66
CA GLY A 209 -6.27 -18.66 11.73
C GLY A 209 -4.92 -18.18 11.18
N MET A 210 -3.87 -19.00 11.26
CA MET A 210 -2.54 -18.64 10.80
C MET A 210 -2.28 -19.15 9.39
N GLN A 211 -1.69 -18.31 8.55
CA GLN A 211 -1.15 -18.73 7.26
C GLN A 211 0.27 -19.28 7.44
N ILE A 212 0.58 -20.37 6.72
CA ILE A 212 1.86 -21.05 6.85
C ILE A 212 2.55 -21.07 5.51
N VAL A 213 3.77 -20.57 5.51
CA VAL A 213 4.71 -20.70 4.38
C VAL A 213 5.80 -21.69 4.80
N THR A 214 5.95 -22.78 4.05
CA THR A 214 7.03 -23.75 4.26
C THR A 214 8.21 -23.39 3.37
N ILE A 215 9.39 -23.30 3.97
CA ILE A 215 10.65 -23.04 3.25
C ILE A 215 11.57 -24.25 3.52
N GLY A 216 12.03 -24.87 2.44
CA GLY A 216 12.93 -26.03 2.48
C GLY A 216 12.22 -27.35 2.17
N ASN A 217 13.01 -28.35 1.84
CA ASN A 217 12.60 -29.74 1.65
C ASN A 217 13.02 -30.50 2.92
N GLY A 218 12.10 -30.58 3.87
CA GLY A 218 12.32 -31.41 5.06
C GLY A 218 12.18 -32.87 4.70
N ASP A 219 13.07 -33.71 5.20
CA ASP A 219 12.93 -35.18 5.22
C ASP A 219 11.82 -35.59 6.19
#